data_cc20768c3df6f02eb961e2e0d54de9ce
#
_entry.id   cc20768c3df6f02eb961e2e0d54de9ce
#
_cell.length_a   1.000
_cell.length_b   1.000
_cell.length_c   1.000
_cell.angle_alpha   90.00
_cell.angle_beta   90.00
_cell.angle_gamma   90.00
#
_symmetry.space_group_name_H-M   'P 1'
#
loop_
_entity.id
_entity.type
_entity.pdbx_description
1 polymer ?
#
loop_
_entity_poly.entity_id
_entity_poly.type
_entity_poly.pdbx_seq_one_letter_code
_entity_poly.pdbx_strand_id
1 'polypeptide(L)'
;SKLFEDRGVIIDHTYQLNFGGNMDFKNMLERERLQSKKISKTQSVTSQITGGIDPEDIHIGPSDHVPWLKDRKWAYIRIEGREFGDIPISMELKLEVWDSPNSAGVVIDAVRCIKVALDRGEGGPLLAASSYFMKSPPVQYSDAEARDLVEDFIFAAQRSLPAKPDEHADADLLIEDDHLTTNGTGNGHKEAVDLNQVFGPNH
;
A
#
# COMPACT_ATOMS: atom_id res chain seq x y z
N SER A 1 1.52 14.35 -9.62
CA SER A 1 0.72 15.03 -10.65
C SER A 1 -0.58 15.58 -10.07
N LYS A 2 -1.42 14.77 -9.39
CA LYS A 2 -2.74 15.18 -8.91
C LYS A 2 -2.76 16.50 -8.11
N LEU A 3 -1.76 16.75 -7.26
CA LEU A 3 -1.66 18.01 -6.51
C LEU A 3 -1.59 19.25 -7.42
N PHE A 4 -0.98 19.14 -8.59
CA PHE A 4 -0.91 20.20 -9.59
C PHE A 4 -2.21 20.31 -10.36
N GLU A 5 -2.78 19.19 -10.79
CA GLU A 5 -4.05 19.17 -11.52
C GLU A 5 -5.21 19.73 -10.72
N ASP A 6 -5.35 19.35 -9.45
CA ASP A 6 -6.39 19.86 -8.56
C ASP A 6 -6.31 21.39 -8.36
N ARG A 7 -5.21 22.01 -8.77
CA ARG A 7 -4.99 23.47 -8.74
C ARG A 7 -5.02 24.10 -10.12
N GLY A 8 -5.36 23.35 -11.15
CA GLY A 8 -5.39 23.83 -12.52
C GLY A 8 -4.00 24.13 -13.13
N VAL A 9 -2.95 23.56 -12.57
CA VAL A 9 -1.58 23.67 -13.10
C VAL A 9 -1.41 22.69 -14.26
N ILE A 10 -0.96 23.20 -15.40
CA ILE A 10 -0.60 22.39 -16.56
C ILE A 10 0.80 21.83 -16.30
N ILE A 11 0.95 20.52 -16.34
CA ILE A 11 2.24 19.84 -16.15
C ILE A 11 2.97 19.80 -17.49
N ASP A 12 4.14 20.39 -17.54
CA ASP A 12 5.00 20.39 -18.73
C ASP A 12 6.00 19.25 -18.71
N HIS A 13 6.71 19.06 -17.59
CA HIS A 13 7.76 18.03 -17.46
C HIS A 13 7.72 17.37 -16.09
N THR A 14 8.09 16.10 -16.02
CA THR A 14 8.30 15.42 -14.75
C THR A 14 9.39 14.37 -14.84
N TYR A 15 10.20 14.27 -13.79
CA TYR A 15 11.08 13.14 -13.65
C TYR A 15 11.03 12.54 -12.25
N GLN A 16 11.32 11.24 -12.18
CA GLN A 16 11.52 10.52 -10.94
C GLN A 16 12.77 9.66 -11.05
N LEU A 17 13.76 9.98 -10.24
CA LEU A 17 14.98 9.20 -10.09
C LEU A 17 14.87 8.31 -8.88
N ASN A 18 15.15 7.02 -9.03
CA ASN A 18 15.05 6.05 -7.94
C ASN A 18 16.39 5.34 -7.78
N PHE A 19 16.87 5.23 -6.56
CA PHE A 19 17.97 4.36 -6.22
C PHE A 19 17.73 3.66 -4.88
N GLY A 20 18.35 2.52 -4.70
CA GLY A 20 18.20 1.70 -3.50
C GLY A 20 19.30 0.66 -3.40
N GLY A 21 19.31 -0.09 -2.30
CA GLY A 21 20.36 -1.05 -2.02
C GLY A 21 19.95 -2.52 -2.11
N ASN A 22 18.68 -2.82 -2.33
CA ASN A 22 18.20 -4.19 -2.42
C ASN A 22 18.45 -4.82 -3.80
N MET A 23 18.23 -6.14 -3.90
CA MET A 23 18.51 -6.92 -5.12
C MET A 23 17.59 -6.54 -6.28
N ASP A 24 16.40 -5.97 -6.01
CA ASP A 24 15.50 -5.51 -7.07
C ASP A 24 16.12 -4.34 -7.85
N PHE A 25 16.79 -3.40 -7.16
CA PHE A 25 17.54 -2.34 -7.81
C PHE A 25 18.72 -2.84 -8.62
N LYS A 26 19.49 -3.81 -8.09
CA LYS A 26 20.57 -4.44 -8.83
C LYS A 26 20.06 -5.11 -10.11
N ASN A 27 18.99 -5.88 -10.02
CA ASN A 27 18.38 -6.59 -11.14
C ASN A 27 17.71 -5.63 -12.16
N MET A 28 17.24 -4.45 -11.71
CA MET A 28 16.63 -3.46 -12.59
C MET A 28 17.63 -2.78 -13.52
N LEU A 29 18.91 -2.75 -13.20
CA LEU A 29 19.96 -2.17 -14.03
C LEU A 29 20.33 -3.07 -15.22
N GLU A 30 19.89 -4.32 -15.25
CA GLU A 30 20.04 -5.18 -16.43
C GLU A 30 19.14 -4.71 -17.57
N ARG A 31 19.73 -4.51 -18.76
CA ARG A 31 19.10 -3.81 -19.91
C ARG A 31 17.72 -4.33 -20.32
N GLU A 32 17.51 -5.64 -20.30
CA GLU A 32 16.24 -6.26 -20.72
C GLU A 32 15.08 -5.96 -19.77
N ARG A 33 15.36 -5.84 -18.48
CA ARG A 33 14.36 -5.54 -17.44
C ARG A 33 14.07 -4.06 -17.31
N LEU A 34 14.99 -3.19 -17.73
CA LEU A 34 14.82 -1.74 -17.76
C LEU A 34 13.65 -1.32 -18.65
N GLN A 35 13.51 -1.89 -19.83
CA GLN A 35 12.49 -1.48 -20.80
C GLN A 35 11.06 -1.77 -20.30
N SER A 36 10.78 -2.99 -19.83
CA SER A 36 9.43 -3.35 -19.34
C SER A 36 9.02 -2.56 -18.10
N LYS A 37 9.95 -2.32 -17.18
CA LYS A 37 9.69 -1.52 -15.97
C LYS A 37 9.54 -0.02 -16.28
N LYS A 38 10.24 0.50 -17.28
CA LYS A 38 10.07 1.88 -17.74
C LYS A 38 8.68 2.11 -18.30
N ILE A 39 8.20 1.21 -19.15
CA ILE A 39 6.85 1.29 -19.75
C ILE A 39 5.78 1.29 -18.67
N SER A 40 5.77 0.33 -17.75
CA SER A 40 4.75 0.24 -16.71
C SER A 40 4.73 1.43 -15.75
N LYS A 41 5.89 1.99 -15.42
CA LYS A 41 5.99 3.18 -14.57
C LYS A 41 5.52 4.45 -15.29
N THR A 42 5.87 4.61 -16.56
CA THR A 42 5.42 5.75 -17.37
C THR A 42 3.90 5.72 -17.52
N GLN A 43 3.32 4.57 -17.85
CA GLN A 43 1.86 4.39 -17.96
C GLN A 43 1.11 4.73 -16.67
N SER A 44 1.67 4.38 -15.51
CA SER A 44 1.06 4.73 -14.21
C SER A 44 0.99 6.22 -13.96
N VAL A 45 1.89 7.02 -14.55
CA VAL A 45 1.86 8.49 -14.42
C VAL A 45 0.99 9.12 -15.50
N THR A 46 1.13 8.70 -16.75
CA THR A 46 0.36 9.27 -17.87
C THR A 46 -1.14 9.05 -17.72
N SER A 47 -1.55 7.89 -17.15
CA SER A 47 -2.97 7.58 -16.89
C SER A 47 -3.62 8.50 -15.86
N GLN A 48 -2.83 9.21 -15.06
CA GLN A 48 -3.32 10.10 -14.01
C GLN A 48 -3.23 11.59 -14.39
N ILE A 49 -2.73 11.92 -15.56
CA ILE A 49 -2.61 13.33 -16.03
C ILE A 49 -3.73 13.62 -17.02
N THR A 50 -4.66 14.47 -16.61
CA THR A 50 -5.76 14.94 -17.46
C THR A 50 -5.22 15.87 -18.54
N GLY A 51 -5.54 15.60 -19.81
CA GLY A 51 -5.01 16.38 -20.93
C GLY A 51 -3.76 15.79 -21.57
N GLY A 52 -3.16 14.79 -20.93
CA GLY A 52 -1.97 14.09 -21.45
C GLY A 52 -0.67 14.89 -21.25
N ILE A 53 0.44 14.19 -21.42
CA ILE A 53 1.80 14.75 -21.43
C ILE A 53 2.60 13.92 -22.43
N ASP A 54 3.51 14.57 -23.16
CA ASP A 54 4.36 13.84 -24.11
C ASP A 54 5.24 12.83 -23.35
N PRO A 55 5.34 11.58 -23.82
CA PRO A 55 6.22 10.59 -23.22
C PRO A 55 7.70 11.03 -23.14
N GLU A 56 8.14 11.94 -23.98
CA GLU A 56 9.49 12.50 -23.95
C GLU A 56 9.68 13.46 -22.76
N ASP A 57 8.60 14.07 -22.27
CA ASP A 57 8.60 14.99 -21.13
C ASP A 57 8.49 14.26 -19.77
N ILE A 58 8.44 12.91 -19.81
CA ILE A 58 8.40 12.07 -18.61
C ILE A 58 9.65 11.20 -18.54
N HIS A 59 10.37 11.32 -17.43
CA HIS A 59 11.46 10.40 -17.14
C HIS A 59 11.24 9.70 -15.78
N ILE A 60 10.97 8.39 -15.83
CA ILE A 60 10.81 7.57 -14.61
C ILE A 60 11.65 6.30 -14.77
N GLY A 61 12.61 6.14 -13.91
CA GLY A 61 13.46 4.95 -13.99
C GLY A 61 14.18 4.62 -12.70
N PRO A 62 14.72 3.39 -12.60
CA PRO A 62 15.80 3.10 -11.68
C PRO A 62 17.02 3.88 -12.17
N SER A 63 17.65 4.62 -11.25
CA SER A 63 18.83 5.44 -11.59
C SER A 63 20.12 4.75 -11.19
N ASP A 64 20.15 4.09 -10.00
CA ASP A 64 21.35 3.44 -9.53
C ASP A 64 21.08 2.39 -8.42
N HIS A 65 22.09 1.55 -8.16
CA HIS A 65 22.13 0.59 -7.07
C HIS A 65 23.28 0.91 -6.13
N VAL A 66 22.97 1.18 -4.86
CA VAL A 66 23.94 1.50 -3.80
C VAL A 66 23.85 0.42 -2.72
N PRO A 67 24.72 -0.61 -2.74
CA PRO A 67 24.57 -1.83 -1.92
C PRO A 67 24.46 -1.58 -0.41
N TRP A 68 25.21 -0.60 0.11
CA TRP A 68 25.19 -0.29 1.56
C TRP A 68 23.89 0.33 2.06
N LEU A 69 23.00 0.78 1.17
CA LEU A 69 21.64 1.22 1.54
C LEU A 69 20.77 0.05 1.98
N LYS A 70 21.13 -1.19 1.64
CA LYS A 70 20.35 -2.41 1.95
C LYS A 70 18.93 -2.28 1.40
N ASP A 71 17.91 -2.32 2.27
CA ASP A 71 16.50 -2.24 1.88
C ASP A 71 15.97 -0.80 1.77
N ARG A 72 16.80 0.19 2.01
CA ARG A 72 16.41 1.60 1.86
C ARG A 72 16.34 2.00 0.39
N LYS A 73 15.32 2.78 0.08
CA LYS A 73 15.04 3.30 -1.26
C LYS A 73 14.75 4.79 -1.19
N TRP A 74 15.25 5.50 -2.19
CA TRP A 74 15.06 6.91 -2.37
C TRP A 74 14.38 7.19 -3.68
N ALA A 75 13.45 8.15 -3.67
CA ALA A 75 12.86 8.71 -4.88
C ALA A 75 13.06 10.23 -4.84
N TYR A 76 13.66 10.76 -5.88
CA TYR A 76 13.71 12.19 -6.16
C TYR A 76 12.75 12.48 -7.29
N ILE A 77 11.75 13.32 -7.00
CA ILE A 77 10.69 13.64 -7.94
C ILE A 77 10.73 15.15 -8.18
N ARG A 78 10.73 15.55 -9.44
CA ARG A 78 10.53 16.92 -9.84
C ARG A 78 9.36 17.00 -10.81
N ILE A 79 8.49 17.98 -10.61
CA ILE A 79 7.39 18.31 -11.50
C ILE A 79 7.50 19.79 -11.84
N GLU A 80 7.46 20.09 -13.11
CA GLU A 80 7.48 21.44 -13.66
C GLU A 80 6.18 21.68 -14.41
N GLY A 81 5.65 22.88 -14.31
CA GLY A 81 4.40 23.23 -14.97
C GLY A 81 4.16 24.71 -15.02
N ARG A 82 2.98 25.06 -15.48
CA ARG A 82 2.53 26.46 -15.61
C ARG A 82 1.20 26.64 -14.91
N GLU A 83 1.12 27.69 -14.14
CA GLU A 83 -0.11 28.14 -13.50
C GLU A 83 -0.76 29.30 -14.29
N PHE A 84 -1.76 29.95 -13.70
CA PHE A 84 -2.47 31.06 -14.32
C PHE A 84 -1.51 32.12 -14.88
N GLY A 85 -1.75 32.53 -16.13
CA GLY A 85 -0.91 33.50 -16.82
C GLY A 85 0.42 32.93 -17.35
N ASP A 86 0.49 31.58 -17.52
CA ASP A 86 1.69 30.87 -17.96
C ASP A 86 2.93 31.05 -17.07
N ILE A 87 2.67 31.38 -15.79
CA ILE A 87 3.75 31.55 -14.82
C ILE A 87 4.32 30.17 -14.46
N PRO A 88 5.65 29.97 -14.58
CA PRO A 88 6.26 28.69 -14.27
C PRO A 88 6.20 28.38 -12.78
N ILE A 89 5.87 27.14 -12.47
CA ILE A 89 5.88 26.58 -11.11
C ILE A 89 6.62 25.24 -11.12
N SER A 90 7.36 24.95 -10.07
CA SER A 90 8.01 23.66 -9.91
C SER A 90 7.87 23.13 -8.49
N MET A 91 7.86 21.81 -8.35
CA MET A 91 7.88 21.12 -7.08
C MET A 91 8.97 20.06 -7.07
N GLU A 92 9.69 19.97 -5.96
CA GLU A 92 10.62 18.88 -5.70
C GLU A 92 10.15 18.10 -4.46
N LEU A 93 10.19 16.77 -4.57
CA LEU A 93 9.89 15.86 -3.48
C LEU A 93 11.01 14.84 -3.35
N LYS A 94 11.53 14.69 -2.15
CA LYS A 94 12.45 13.62 -1.76
C LYS A 94 11.72 12.67 -0.81
N LEU A 95 11.62 11.40 -1.21
CA LEU A 95 11.03 10.35 -0.41
C LEU A 95 12.09 9.30 -0.08
N GLU A 96 12.20 8.93 1.19
CA GLU A 96 12.97 7.79 1.65
C GLU A 96 12.05 6.78 2.31
N VAL A 97 12.18 5.52 1.94
CA VAL A 97 11.39 4.42 2.51
C VAL A 97 12.27 3.18 2.71
N TRP A 98 11.87 2.34 3.64
CA TRP A 98 12.28 0.94 3.67
C TRP A 98 11.37 0.18 2.72
N ASP A 99 11.92 -0.33 1.62
CA ASP A 99 11.13 -0.82 0.47
C ASP A 99 10.24 -2.01 0.85
N SER A 100 10.80 -3.00 1.55
CA SER A 100 10.07 -4.21 1.94
C SER A 100 8.94 -3.96 2.93
N PRO A 101 9.12 -3.25 4.07
CA PRO A 101 8.03 -2.92 4.96
C PRO A 101 6.97 -2.02 4.31
N ASN A 102 7.39 -1.09 3.44
CA ASN A 102 6.45 -0.22 2.73
C ASN A 102 5.53 -1.00 1.78
N SER A 103 6.06 -2.03 1.12
CA SER A 103 5.25 -2.88 0.23
C SER A 103 4.43 -3.93 0.99
N ALA A 104 4.86 -4.35 2.18
CA ALA A 104 4.20 -5.39 2.96
C ALA A 104 2.73 -5.03 3.29
N GLY A 105 2.44 -3.78 3.64
CA GLY A 105 1.08 -3.31 3.91
C GLY A 105 0.15 -3.51 2.72
N VAL A 106 0.60 -3.10 1.54
CA VAL A 106 -0.15 -3.26 0.29
C VAL A 106 -0.39 -4.73 -0.05
N VAL A 107 0.65 -5.57 0.12
CA VAL A 107 0.54 -7.02 -0.13
C VAL A 107 -0.45 -7.68 0.83
N ILE A 108 -0.45 -7.31 2.11
CA ILE A 108 -1.40 -7.83 3.11
C ILE A 108 -2.83 -7.51 2.69
N ASP A 109 -3.11 -6.27 2.28
CA ASP A 109 -4.46 -5.88 1.87
C ASP A 109 -4.89 -6.56 0.57
N ALA A 110 -3.99 -6.73 -0.39
CA ALA A 110 -4.26 -7.49 -1.59
C ALA A 110 -4.61 -8.96 -1.28
N VAL A 111 -3.86 -9.61 -0.38
CA VAL A 111 -4.13 -10.99 0.09
C VAL A 111 -5.47 -11.09 0.80
N ARG A 112 -5.82 -10.09 1.63
CA ARG A 112 -7.14 -10.04 2.29
C ARG A 112 -8.28 -9.94 1.28
N CYS A 113 -8.14 -9.13 0.24
CA CYS A 113 -9.12 -9.06 -0.84
C CYS A 113 -9.27 -10.40 -1.58
N ILE A 114 -8.15 -11.08 -1.87
CA ILE A 114 -8.18 -12.42 -2.48
C ILE A 114 -8.92 -13.40 -1.56
N LYS A 115 -8.65 -13.38 -0.26
CA LYS A 115 -9.34 -14.27 0.69
C LYS A 115 -10.85 -14.02 0.69
N VAL A 116 -11.27 -12.76 0.69
CA VAL A 116 -12.69 -12.38 0.62
C VAL A 116 -13.33 -12.91 -0.67
N ALA A 117 -12.67 -12.76 -1.82
CA ALA A 117 -13.17 -13.30 -3.08
C ALA A 117 -13.31 -14.83 -3.05
N LEU A 118 -12.31 -15.53 -2.51
CA LEU A 118 -12.36 -16.99 -2.37
C LEU A 118 -13.52 -17.43 -1.48
N ASP A 119 -13.76 -16.75 -0.37
CA ASP A 119 -14.88 -17.06 0.54
C ASP A 119 -16.26 -16.83 -0.12
N ARG A 120 -16.32 -15.95 -1.10
CA ARG A 120 -17.54 -15.70 -1.90
C ARG A 120 -17.68 -16.63 -3.10
N GLY A 121 -16.66 -17.43 -3.42
CA GLY A 121 -16.63 -18.25 -4.64
C GLY A 121 -16.43 -17.42 -5.91
N GLU A 122 -15.92 -16.18 -5.79
CA GLU A 122 -15.62 -15.32 -6.92
C GLU A 122 -14.30 -15.74 -7.57
N GLY A 123 -14.31 -16.05 -8.87
CA GLY A 123 -13.15 -16.44 -9.66
C GLY A 123 -12.80 -15.40 -10.73
N GLY A 124 -11.59 -15.51 -11.29
CA GLY A 124 -11.11 -14.59 -12.32
C GLY A 124 -10.37 -13.37 -11.76
N PRO A 125 -10.11 -12.35 -12.61
CA PRO A 125 -9.41 -11.15 -12.17
C PRO A 125 -10.29 -10.30 -11.24
N LEU A 126 -9.78 -9.96 -10.07
CA LEU A 126 -10.43 -9.05 -9.13
C LEU A 126 -10.16 -7.60 -9.58
N LEU A 127 -11.02 -7.06 -10.45
CA LEU A 127 -10.81 -5.74 -11.05
C LEU A 127 -10.68 -4.63 -10.02
N ALA A 128 -11.53 -4.62 -9.00
CA ALA A 128 -11.48 -3.64 -7.92
C ALA A 128 -10.13 -3.65 -7.18
N ALA A 129 -9.71 -4.81 -6.69
CA ALA A 129 -8.44 -4.93 -5.95
C ALA A 129 -7.23 -4.70 -6.85
N SER A 130 -7.22 -5.24 -8.07
CA SER A 130 -6.08 -5.08 -8.97
C SER A 130 -5.89 -3.64 -9.45
N SER A 131 -6.97 -2.90 -9.69
CA SER A 131 -6.89 -1.49 -10.12
C SER A 131 -6.32 -0.58 -9.03
N TYR A 132 -6.54 -0.91 -7.76
CA TYR A 132 -6.04 -0.12 -6.63
C TYR A 132 -4.62 -0.52 -6.20
N PHE A 133 -4.31 -1.83 -6.16
CA PHE A 133 -3.05 -2.32 -5.61
C PHE A 133 -1.95 -2.56 -6.66
N MET A 134 -2.29 -2.74 -7.94
CA MET A 134 -1.35 -3.18 -8.96
C MET A 134 -1.00 -2.06 -9.93
N LYS A 135 0.26 -2.02 -10.39
CA LYS A 135 0.75 -1.01 -11.36
C LYS A 135 0.21 -1.20 -12.77
N SER A 136 -0.12 -2.42 -13.14
CA SER A 136 -0.63 -2.79 -14.46
C SER A 136 -1.84 -3.70 -14.30
N PRO A 137 -2.96 -3.16 -13.83
CA PRO A 137 -4.19 -3.93 -13.69
C PRO A 137 -4.80 -4.25 -15.05
N PRO A 138 -5.71 -5.25 -15.15
CA PRO A 138 -6.44 -5.55 -16.37
C PRO A 138 -7.26 -4.37 -16.89
N VAL A 139 -7.76 -3.51 -15.98
CA VAL A 139 -8.46 -2.26 -16.30
C VAL A 139 -7.84 -1.16 -15.45
N GLN A 140 -7.39 -0.09 -16.09
CA GLN A 140 -6.85 1.08 -15.40
C GLN A 140 -7.97 2.08 -15.10
N TYR A 141 -8.15 2.40 -13.83
CA TYR A 141 -9.05 3.46 -13.36
C TYR A 141 -8.23 4.62 -12.78
N SER A 142 -8.87 5.76 -12.59
CA SER A 142 -8.28 6.82 -11.78
C SER A 142 -8.12 6.37 -10.32
N ASP A 143 -7.22 7.01 -9.56
CA ASP A 143 -6.99 6.66 -8.16
C ASP A 143 -8.27 6.74 -7.31
N ALA A 144 -9.13 7.73 -7.58
CA ALA A 144 -10.39 7.89 -6.88
C ALA A 144 -11.37 6.76 -7.18
N GLU A 145 -11.58 6.45 -8.47
CA GLU A 145 -12.46 5.36 -8.88
C GLU A 145 -11.97 4.00 -8.38
N ALA A 146 -10.66 3.74 -8.47
CA ALA A 146 -10.07 2.49 -8.00
C ALA A 146 -10.26 2.31 -6.48
N ARG A 147 -10.13 3.40 -5.71
CA ARG A 147 -10.40 3.41 -4.28
C ARG A 147 -11.87 3.10 -3.99
N ASP A 148 -12.79 3.79 -4.63
CA ASP A 148 -14.23 3.60 -4.42
C ASP A 148 -14.64 2.15 -4.76
N LEU A 149 -14.12 1.59 -5.86
CA LEU A 149 -14.35 0.21 -6.24
C LEU A 149 -13.86 -0.80 -5.21
N VAL A 150 -12.68 -0.60 -4.62
CA VAL A 150 -12.17 -1.53 -3.61
C VAL A 150 -12.92 -1.39 -2.28
N GLU A 151 -13.33 -0.18 -1.91
CA GLU A 151 -14.17 0.04 -0.74
C GLU A 151 -15.54 -0.63 -0.90
N ASP A 152 -16.20 -0.48 -2.05
CA ASP A 152 -17.45 -1.16 -2.36
C ASP A 152 -17.31 -2.69 -2.33
N PHE A 153 -16.22 -3.22 -2.87
CA PHE A 153 -15.91 -4.64 -2.79
C PHE A 153 -15.79 -5.11 -1.33
N ILE A 154 -15.10 -4.36 -0.47
CA ILE A 154 -14.93 -4.69 0.95
C ILE A 154 -16.26 -4.63 1.69
N PHE A 155 -17.05 -3.55 1.51
CA PHE A 155 -18.34 -3.39 2.18
C PHE A 155 -19.38 -4.41 1.74
N ALA A 156 -19.41 -4.82 0.48
CA ALA A 156 -20.26 -5.90 0.02
C ALA A 156 -19.95 -7.23 0.75
N ALA A 157 -18.65 -7.48 1.05
CA ALA A 157 -18.24 -8.62 1.87
C ALA A 157 -18.79 -8.55 3.29
N GLN A 158 -18.75 -7.39 3.91
CA GLN A 158 -19.24 -7.19 5.28
C GLN A 158 -20.75 -7.37 5.38
N ARG A 159 -21.51 -6.94 4.35
CA ARG A 159 -22.97 -7.11 4.29
C ARG A 159 -23.40 -8.56 4.09
N SER A 160 -22.55 -9.40 3.51
CA SER A 160 -22.83 -10.82 3.26
C SER A 160 -22.42 -11.76 4.41
N LEU A 161 -21.64 -11.26 5.37
CA LEU A 161 -21.30 -12.03 6.58
C LEU A 161 -22.50 -12.02 7.53
N PRO A 162 -22.89 -13.19 8.11
CA PRO A 162 -23.85 -13.21 9.21
C PRO A 162 -23.32 -12.33 10.34
N ALA A 163 -24.24 -11.61 11.01
CA ALA A 163 -23.90 -10.82 12.19
C ALA A 163 -23.12 -11.71 13.16
N LYS A 164 -21.96 -11.24 13.64
CA LYS A 164 -21.26 -11.95 14.72
C LYS A 164 -22.26 -12.17 15.86
N PRO A 165 -22.34 -13.38 16.43
CA PRO A 165 -23.07 -13.58 17.68
C PRO A 165 -22.51 -12.58 18.71
N ASP A 166 -23.38 -11.92 19.45
CA ASP A 166 -22.97 -11.02 20.52
C ASP A 166 -22.11 -11.80 21.52
N GLU A 167 -20.81 -11.56 21.53
CA GLU A 167 -19.86 -12.18 22.48
C GLU A 167 -20.19 -11.82 23.95
N HIS A 168 -21.18 -10.96 24.18
CA HIS A 168 -21.64 -10.52 25.51
C HIS A 168 -23.02 -11.09 25.91
N ALA A 169 -23.68 -11.83 25.03
CA ALA A 169 -25.00 -12.40 25.36
C ALA A 169 -24.95 -13.49 26.46
N ASP A 170 -23.78 -14.10 26.67
CA ASP A 170 -23.61 -15.15 27.69
C ASP A 170 -23.02 -14.64 29.01
N ALA A 171 -22.69 -13.36 29.14
CA ALA A 171 -22.13 -12.81 30.37
C ALA A 171 -23.20 -12.47 31.43
N ASP A 172 -24.45 -12.28 31.01
CA ASP A 172 -25.55 -11.92 31.93
C ASP A 172 -26.31 -13.13 32.49
N LEU A 173 -25.96 -14.36 32.10
CA LEU A 173 -26.63 -15.58 32.54
C LEU A 173 -25.96 -16.33 33.72
N LEU A 174 -24.87 -15.76 34.27
CA LEU A 174 -24.14 -16.40 35.40
C LEU A 174 -24.13 -15.55 36.67
N ILE A 175 -25.13 -14.71 36.89
CA ILE A 175 -25.36 -14.11 38.22
C ILE A 175 -26.67 -14.67 38.77
N GLU A 176 -26.70 -15.94 39.14
CA GLU A 176 -27.62 -16.44 40.16
C GLU A 176 -26.80 -16.97 41.35
N ASP A 177 -27.03 -16.32 42.44
CA ASP A 177 -26.77 -16.61 43.83
C ASP A 177 -26.08 -17.93 44.17
N ASP A 178 -24.90 -17.84 44.79
CA ASP A 178 -24.53 -18.76 45.84
C ASP A 178 -23.79 -18.03 46.98
N HIS A 179 -24.56 -17.61 47.96
CA HIS A 179 -24.07 -17.39 49.32
C HIS A 179 -23.74 -18.76 49.93
N LEU A 180 -22.46 -19.08 50.08
CA LEU A 180 -22.00 -19.91 51.24
C LEU A 180 -20.45 -19.90 51.36
N THR A 181 -20.03 -19.25 52.41
CA THR A 181 -18.86 -19.51 53.30
C THR A 181 -17.85 -20.61 52.90
N THR A 182 -16.58 -20.34 52.89
CA THR A 182 -15.53 -20.62 53.89
C THR A 182 -14.12 -20.63 53.28
N ASN A 183 -13.23 -19.93 53.96
CA ASN A 183 -11.79 -20.14 54.18
C ASN A 183 -11.00 -21.12 53.29
N GLY A 184 -9.91 -20.62 52.68
CA GLY A 184 -8.86 -21.48 52.17
C GLY A 184 -7.74 -20.69 51.48
N THR A 185 -6.67 -20.48 52.21
CA THR A 185 -5.37 -19.98 51.76
C THR A 185 -4.80 -20.81 50.61
N GLY A 186 -4.31 -20.16 49.54
CA GLY A 186 -3.57 -20.83 48.48
C GLY A 186 -2.86 -19.83 47.58
N ASN A 187 -1.59 -19.57 47.87
CA ASN A 187 -0.64 -18.87 47.00
C ASN A 187 -0.50 -19.61 45.66
N GLY A 188 -0.76 -18.92 44.57
CA GLY A 188 -0.46 -19.37 43.23
C GLY A 188 0.14 -18.21 42.41
N HIS A 189 1.47 -18.16 42.41
CA HIS A 189 2.21 -17.31 41.49
C HIS A 189 1.85 -17.66 40.05
N LYS A 190 1.28 -16.72 39.30
CA LYS A 190 1.28 -16.74 37.85
C LYS A 190 2.54 -16.02 37.37
N GLU A 191 3.50 -16.80 36.86
CA GLU A 191 4.64 -16.29 36.15
C GLU A 191 4.16 -15.56 34.89
N ALA A 192 4.53 -14.29 34.79
CA ALA A 192 4.39 -13.52 33.57
C ALA A 192 5.44 -14.02 32.56
N VAL A 193 5.01 -14.39 31.37
CA VAL A 193 5.90 -14.80 30.27
C VAL A 193 6.64 -13.55 29.79
N ASP A 194 7.96 -13.53 29.97
CA ASP A 194 8.83 -12.47 29.50
C ASP A 194 9.01 -12.60 27.97
N LEU A 195 8.39 -11.68 27.23
CA LEU A 195 8.45 -11.59 25.76
C LEU A 195 9.85 -11.30 25.20
N ASN A 196 10.80 -10.92 26.03
CA ASN A 196 12.18 -10.64 25.60
C ASN A 196 13.02 -11.91 25.34
N GLN A 197 12.54 -13.09 25.70
CA GLN A 197 13.22 -14.36 25.39
C GLN A 197 12.94 -14.92 23.98
N VAL A 198 11.96 -14.37 23.25
CA VAL A 198 11.56 -14.88 21.94
C VAL A 198 12.30 -14.18 20.80
N PHE A 199 12.82 -12.97 21.03
CA PHE A 199 13.58 -12.22 20.03
C PHE A 199 14.94 -11.84 20.63
N GLY A 200 15.97 -12.61 20.28
CA GLY A 200 17.34 -12.35 20.69
C GLY A 200 17.87 -10.99 20.19
N PRO A 201 18.94 -10.45 20.81
CA PRO A 201 19.45 -9.13 20.48
C PRO A 201 20.03 -9.10 19.07
N ASN A 202 19.60 -8.11 18.30
CA ASN A 202 20.12 -7.82 16.97
C ASN A 202 21.57 -7.33 17.05
N HIS A 203 22.44 -8.00 16.32
CA HIS A 203 23.72 -7.47 15.84
C HIS A 203 23.56 -6.85 14.45
#